data_744b7cbc53e53c44e03a7e6249408fbe
#
_entry.id   744b7cbc53e53c44e03a7e6249408fbe
#
_cell.length_a   1.000
_cell.length_b   1.000
_cell.length_c   1.000
_cell.angle_alpha   90.00
_cell.angle_beta   90.00
_cell.angle_gamma   90.00
#
_symmetry.space_group_name_H-M   'P 1'
#
loop_
_entity.id
_entity.type
_entity.pdbx_description
1 polymer ?
#
loop_
_entity_poly.entity_id
_entity_poly.type
_entity_poly.pdbx_seq_one_letter_code
_entity_poly.pdbx_strand_id
1 'polypeptide(L)'
;AGTLFLYKNHLNPTITFPEIGAPTTINAEGRIITLEFDDFFVTQVYTPNAGDGLKRLADRQIWDLQYAAYLSQLDRQKPVLATGDYNVAHKEIDLANPASNRQSPGFTDEERQGFTNLLAHGFTDTFRHLHGDVLNAYTWWAQRSRTSKINNTGWRIDYWLVSHRVADKVTKSYMIDSGARQDHTPIVMEINV
;
A
#
# COMPACT_ATOMS: atom_id res chain seq x y z
N ALA A 1 7.43 10.90 -9.05
CA ALA A 1 6.71 10.43 -7.86
C ALA A 1 7.13 11.26 -6.66
N GLY A 2 6.44 11.11 -5.54
CA GLY A 2 6.77 11.78 -4.29
C GLY A 2 5.94 11.23 -3.14
N THR A 3 6.54 11.25 -1.94
CA THR A 3 5.91 10.85 -0.68
C THR A 3 6.14 11.94 0.36
N LEU A 4 5.30 12.01 1.38
CA LEU A 4 5.37 13.02 2.44
C LEU A 4 4.89 12.42 3.76
N PHE A 5 5.61 12.68 4.85
CA PHE A 5 5.13 12.50 6.21
C PHE A 5 4.92 13.83 6.92
N LEU A 6 3.85 13.88 7.71
CA LEU A 6 3.64 14.91 8.73
C LEU A 6 3.53 14.19 10.08
N TYR A 7 4.28 14.62 11.06
CA TYR A 7 4.27 14.07 12.41
C TYR A 7 4.34 15.17 13.46
N LYS A 8 3.94 14.87 14.68
CA LYS A 8 4.02 15.83 15.80
C LYS A 8 5.49 16.05 16.18
N ASN A 9 5.93 17.30 16.32
CA ASN A 9 7.33 17.67 16.54
C ASN A 9 7.99 16.97 17.73
N HIS A 10 7.25 16.67 18.79
CA HIS A 10 7.81 16.01 19.98
C HIS A 10 8.16 14.53 19.78
N LEU A 11 7.70 13.90 18.69
CA LEU A 11 7.99 12.48 18.40
C LEU A 11 9.40 12.28 17.85
N ASN A 12 9.98 13.27 17.21
CA ASN A 12 11.37 13.35 16.75
C ASN A 12 11.96 12.03 16.17
N PRO A 13 11.33 11.40 15.15
CA PRO A 13 11.84 10.17 14.56
C PRO A 13 13.10 10.41 13.74
N THR A 14 13.93 9.38 13.59
CA THR A 14 14.98 9.36 12.57
C THR A 14 14.34 9.14 11.20
N ILE A 15 14.64 10.01 10.22
CA ILE A 15 14.07 9.97 8.88
C ILE A 15 15.07 9.39 7.91
N THR A 16 14.66 8.41 7.12
CA THR A 16 15.46 7.83 6.04
C THR A 16 14.72 7.79 4.72
N PHE A 17 15.48 7.91 3.62
CA PHE A 17 15.03 7.78 2.25
C PHE A 17 15.75 6.57 1.64
N PRO A 18 15.21 5.35 1.82
CA PRO A 18 15.93 4.14 1.48
C PRO A 18 16.04 3.93 -0.02
N GLU A 19 17.21 3.47 -0.44
CA GLU A 19 17.41 2.83 -1.75
C GLU A 19 17.30 1.32 -1.56
N ILE A 20 16.31 0.70 -2.21
CA ILE A 20 15.99 -0.72 -1.99
C ILE A 20 16.61 -1.66 -3.04
N GLY A 21 17.47 -1.14 -3.92
CA GLY A 21 18.04 -1.93 -5.02
C GLY A 21 17.07 -2.18 -6.18
N ALA A 22 16.00 -1.40 -6.26
CA ALA A 22 15.06 -1.43 -7.40
C ALA A 22 15.74 -0.89 -8.67
N PRO A 23 15.16 -1.10 -9.87
CA PRO A 23 15.67 -0.49 -11.10
C PRO A 23 15.92 1.01 -10.92
N THR A 24 17.05 1.52 -11.40
CA THR A 24 17.55 2.89 -11.16
C THR A 24 16.51 3.97 -11.51
N THR A 25 15.77 3.76 -12.60
CA THR A 25 14.70 4.67 -13.03
C THR A 25 13.55 4.79 -12.02
N ILE A 26 13.34 3.77 -11.19
CA ILE A 26 12.28 3.74 -10.17
C ILE A 26 12.83 4.18 -8.81
N ASN A 27 14.05 3.75 -8.47
CA ASN A 27 14.66 4.04 -7.17
C ASN A 27 14.85 5.55 -6.94
N ALA A 28 15.19 6.30 -7.98
CA ALA A 28 15.38 7.75 -7.95
C ALA A 28 14.07 8.57 -7.90
N GLU A 29 12.89 7.95 -7.93
CA GLU A 29 11.61 8.66 -8.02
C GLU A 29 11.04 9.14 -6.66
N GLY A 30 11.73 8.90 -5.52
CA GLY A 30 11.29 9.34 -4.19
C GLY A 30 10.00 8.66 -3.75
N ARG A 31 10.00 7.33 -3.73
CA ARG A 31 8.81 6.50 -3.51
C ARG A 31 8.66 5.94 -2.10
N ILE A 32 9.71 6.03 -1.29
CA ILE A 32 9.71 5.49 0.07
C ILE A 32 10.28 6.53 1.03
N ILE A 33 9.61 6.71 2.16
CA ILE A 33 10.13 7.40 3.33
C ILE A 33 9.94 6.47 4.53
N THR A 34 10.94 6.35 5.38
CA THR A 34 10.84 5.58 6.61
C THR A 34 11.16 6.49 7.81
N LEU A 35 10.29 6.44 8.80
CA LEU A 35 10.46 7.05 10.11
C LEU A 35 10.80 5.95 11.11
N GLU A 36 11.92 6.07 11.81
CA GLU A 36 12.30 5.20 12.91
C GLU A 36 11.96 5.86 14.24
N PHE A 37 11.13 5.20 15.02
CA PHE A 37 10.84 5.50 16.42
C PHE A 37 11.55 4.50 17.34
N ASP A 38 11.49 4.72 18.64
CA ASP A 38 12.19 3.87 19.63
C ASP A 38 11.75 2.40 19.51
N ASP A 39 10.44 2.14 19.36
CA ASP A 39 9.86 0.80 19.43
C ASP A 39 9.35 0.25 18.09
N PHE A 40 9.25 1.06 17.01
CA PHE A 40 8.70 0.65 15.72
C PHE A 40 9.21 1.52 14.57
N PHE A 41 9.02 1.03 13.34
CA PHE A 41 9.16 1.80 12.11
C PHE A 41 7.80 2.16 11.53
N VAL A 42 7.70 3.35 10.93
CA VAL A 42 6.60 3.70 10.03
C VAL A 42 7.18 3.98 8.65
N THR A 43 6.72 3.28 7.64
CA THR A 43 7.17 3.51 6.27
C THR A 43 5.99 3.83 5.35
N GLN A 44 6.18 4.82 4.50
CA GLN A 44 5.22 5.17 3.44
C GLN A 44 5.79 4.78 2.10
N VAL A 45 4.94 4.21 1.25
CA VAL A 45 5.29 3.80 -0.11
C VAL A 45 4.32 4.38 -1.13
N TYR A 46 4.86 4.76 -2.29
CA TYR A 46 4.11 4.95 -3.53
C TYR A 46 4.65 3.97 -4.58
N THR A 47 4.08 2.78 -4.60
CA THR A 47 4.54 1.69 -5.47
C THR A 47 4.38 2.07 -6.94
N PRO A 48 5.38 1.79 -7.80
CA PRO A 48 5.29 2.11 -9.22
C PRO A 48 4.14 1.36 -9.88
N ASN A 49 3.33 2.09 -10.66
CA ASN A 49 2.32 1.49 -11.52
C ASN A 49 2.97 0.79 -12.72
N ALA A 50 2.42 -0.35 -13.16
CA ALA A 50 2.94 -1.10 -14.31
C ALA A 50 2.81 -0.34 -15.65
N GLY A 51 2.00 0.74 -15.67
CA GLY A 51 1.85 1.66 -16.79
C GLY A 51 1.01 1.13 -17.95
N ASP A 52 0.65 2.02 -18.86
CA ASP A 52 -0.14 1.67 -20.03
C ASP A 52 0.53 0.56 -20.85
N GLY A 53 -0.24 -0.49 -21.17
CA GLY A 53 0.29 -1.66 -21.89
C GLY A 53 1.31 -2.47 -21.09
N LEU A 54 1.30 -2.33 -19.75
CA LEU A 54 2.16 -3.07 -18.81
C LEU A 54 3.67 -2.89 -19.07
N LYS A 55 4.08 -1.74 -19.62
CA LYS A 55 5.46 -1.45 -20.01
C LYS A 55 6.47 -1.58 -18.88
N ARG A 56 6.04 -1.33 -17.64
CA ARG A 56 6.87 -1.36 -16.43
C ARG A 56 6.61 -2.61 -15.56
N LEU A 57 5.87 -3.61 -16.05
CA LEU A 57 5.50 -4.77 -15.24
C LEU A 57 6.73 -5.56 -14.76
N ALA A 58 7.73 -5.74 -15.62
CA ALA A 58 8.99 -6.42 -15.24
C ALA A 58 9.74 -5.65 -14.14
N ASP A 59 9.86 -4.33 -14.26
CA ASP A 59 10.47 -3.47 -13.25
C ASP A 59 9.65 -3.47 -11.95
N ARG A 60 8.32 -3.50 -12.07
CA ARG A 60 7.41 -3.60 -10.93
C ARG A 60 7.61 -4.91 -10.15
N GLN A 61 7.79 -6.04 -10.83
CA GLN A 61 8.07 -7.32 -10.16
C GLN A 61 9.39 -7.28 -9.38
N ILE A 62 10.44 -6.66 -9.95
CA ILE A 62 11.71 -6.45 -9.24
C ILE A 62 11.48 -5.55 -8.01
N TRP A 63 10.74 -4.45 -8.18
CA TRP A 63 10.36 -3.57 -7.08
C TRP A 63 9.66 -4.31 -5.94
N ASP A 64 8.65 -5.12 -6.24
CA ASP A 64 7.87 -5.85 -5.25
C ASP A 64 8.76 -6.79 -4.40
N LEU A 65 9.71 -7.50 -5.05
CA LEU A 65 10.68 -8.35 -4.35
C LEU A 65 11.61 -7.54 -3.43
N GLN A 66 12.15 -6.43 -3.92
CA GLN A 66 13.08 -5.59 -3.16
C GLN A 66 12.39 -4.88 -2.01
N TYR A 67 11.14 -4.43 -2.23
CA TYR A 67 10.37 -3.79 -1.17
C TYR A 67 9.98 -4.78 -0.05
N ALA A 68 9.58 -6.01 -0.40
CA ALA A 68 9.33 -7.07 0.58
C ALA A 68 10.58 -7.41 1.39
N ALA A 69 11.74 -7.51 0.74
CA ALA A 69 13.03 -7.73 1.41
C ALA A 69 13.39 -6.58 2.35
N TYR A 70 13.17 -5.34 1.91
CA TYR A 70 13.40 -4.14 2.72
C TYR A 70 12.53 -4.14 3.99
N LEU A 71 11.22 -4.35 3.86
CA LEU A 71 10.32 -4.42 5.02
C LEU A 71 10.70 -5.56 5.96
N SER A 72 11.09 -6.73 5.43
CA SER A 72 11.57 -7.85 6.25
C SER A 72 12.86 -7.53 7.00
N GLN A 73 13.75 -6.72 6.41
CA GLN A 73 14.97 -6.28 7.09
C GLN A 73 14.66 -5.34 8.27
N LEU A 74 13.72 -4.43 8.11
CA LEU A 74 13.23 -3.57 9.19
C LEU A 74 12.55 -4.40 10.28
N ASP A 75 11.68 -5.34 9.88
CA ASP A 75 10.90 -6.16 10.82
C ASP A 75 11.77 -7.05 11.71
N ARG A 76 12.96 -7.46 11.27
CA ARG A 76 13.93 -8.16 12.13
C ARG A 76 14.45 -7.30 13.29
N GLN A 77 14.36 -5.99 13.19
CA GLN A 77 14.83 -5.06 14.22
C GLN A 77 13.69 -4.60 15.14
N LYS A 78 12.63 -4.07 14.56
CA LYS A 78 11.45 -3.53 15.26
C LYS A 78 10.19 -3.81 14.43
N PRO A 79 8.99 -3.83 15.03
CA PRO A 79 7.74 -3.88 14.27
C PRO A 79 7.66 -2.78 13.21
N VAL A 80 7.10 -3.11 12.07
CA VAL A 80 6.92 -2.20 10.94
C VAL A 80 5.45 -1.92 10.72
N LEU A 81 5.11 -0.64 10.57
CA LEU A 81 3.82 -0.13 10.14
C LEU A 81 4.01 0.47 8.75
N ALA A 82 3.52 -0.22 7.71
CA ALA A 82 3.73 0.20 6.33
C ALA A 82 2.42 0.68 5.70
N THR A 83 2.45 1.84 5.05
CA THR A 83 1.24 2.43 4.44
C THR A 83 1.54 3.07 3.09
N GLY A 84 0.52 3.27 2.30
CA GLY A 84 0.58 4.03 1.06
C GLY A 84 -0.23 3.41 -0.07
N ASP A 85 0.03 3.94 -1.28
CA ASP A 85 -0.51 3.40 -2.51
C ASP A 85 0.39 2.26 -3.02
N TYR A 86 -0.13 1.04 -2.94
CA TYR A 86 0.55 -0.17 -3.43
C TYR A 86 0.29 -0.44 -4.90
N ASN A 87 -0.55 0.35 -5.54
CA ASN A 87 -0.92 0.21 -6.96
C ASN A 87 -1.29 -1.24 -7.33
N VAL A 88 -2.02 -1.93 -6.44
CA VAL A 88 -2.53 -3.29 -6.67
C VAL A 88 -3.80 -3.55 -5.86
N ALA A 89 -4.84 -4.04 -6.50
CA ALA A 89 -5.98 -4.69 -5.86
C ALA A 89 -5.62 -6.17 -5.65
N HIS A 90 -5.48 -6.62 -4.40
CA HIS A 90 -4.93 -7.94 -4.08
C HIS A 90 -5.83 -9.08 -4.56
N LYS A 91 -7.11 -9.02 -4.20
CA LYS A 91 -8.10 -10.07 -4.50
C LYS A 91 -9.22 -9.52 -5.40
N GLU A 92 -10.04 -10.40 -5.97
CA GLU A 92 -11.20 -10.01 -6.76
C GLU A 92 -12.20 -9.14 -5.99
N ILE A 93 -12.29 -9.31 -4.68
CA ILE A 93 -13.11 -8.49 -3.79
C ILE A 93 -12.60 -7.06 -3.64
N ASP A 94 -11.35 -6.80 -4.03
CA ASP A 94 -10.71 -5.49 -3.87
C ASP A 94 -10.94 -4.55 -5.06
N LEU A 95 -11.76 -4.94 -6.03
CA LEU A 95 -12.18 -4.04 -7.13
C LEU A 95 -13.59 -4.38 -7.63
N ALA A 96 -14.25 -3.38 -8.24
CA ALA A 96 -15.65 -3.49 -8.65
C ALA A 96 -15.89 -4.42 -9.84
N ASN A 97 -14.95 -4.55 -10.78
CA ASN A 97 -15.11 -5.29 -12.04
C ASN A 97 -13.90 -6.20 -12.32
N PRO A 98 -13.65 -7.25 -11.51
CA PRO A 98 -12.44 -8.06 -11.62
C PRO A 98 -12.27 -8.74 -12.96
N ALA A 99 -13.34 -9.30 -13.54
CA ALA A 99 -13.26 -10.04 -14.78
C ALA A 99 -12.76 -9.22 -15.97
N SER A 100 -13.14 -7.93 -16.06
CA SER A 100 -12.73 -7.03 -17.14
C SER A 100 -11.35 -6.39 -16.92
N ASN A 101 -10.76 -6.55 -15.73
CA ASN A 101 -9.52 -5.88 -15.34
C ASN A 101 -8.31 -6.80 -15.16
N ARG A 102 -8.41 -8.10 -15.47
CA ARG A 102 -7.32 -9.08 -15.23
C ARG A 102 -5.98 -8.75 -15.88
N GLN A 103 -5.98 -7.96 -16.93
CA GLN A 103 -4.76 -7.49 -17.62
C GLN A 103 -4.56 -5.97 -17.49
N SER A 104 -5.25 -5.35 -16.54
CA SER A 104 -5.07 -3.93 -16.24
C SER A 104 -3.92 -3.73 -15.24
N PRO A 105 -3.13 -2.63 -15.36
CA PRO A 105 -2.18 -2.24 -14.34
C PRO A 105 -2.85 -2.18 -12.95
N GLY A 106 -2.24 -2.81 -11.96
CA GLY A 106 -2.78 -2.92 -10.60
C GLY A 106 -3.69 -4.14 -10.37
N PHE A 107 -3.94 -4.98 -11.42
CA PHE A 107 -4.70 -6.23 -11.26
C PHE A 107 -4.19 -7.37 -12.15
N THR A 108 -2.95 -7.34 -12.57
CA THR A 108 -2.31 -8.50 -13.20
C THR A 108 -2.05 -9.60 -12.17
N ASP A 109 -1.94 -10.83 -12.63
CA ASP A 109 -1.63 -11.95 -11.73
C ASP A 109 -0.25 -11.79 -11.08
N GLU A 110 0.72 -11.20 -11.80
CA GLU A 110 2.07 -10.89 -11.33
C GLU A 110 2.06 -9.87 -10.18
N GLU A 111 1.34 -8.75 -10.32
CA GLU A 111 1.23 -7.73 -9.27
C GLU A 111 0.52 -8.27 -8.02
N ARG A 112 -0.55 -9.03 -8.21
CA ARG A 112 -1.28 -9.69 -7.12
C ARG A 112 -0.42 -10.72 -6.40
N GLN A 113 0.37 -11.51 -7.14
CA GLN A 113 1.31 -12.46 -6.56
C GLN A 113 2.44 -11.74 -5.80
N GLY A 114 2.93 -10.62 -6.32
CA GLY A 114 3.90 -9.74 -5.63
C GLY A 114 3.38 -9.30 -4.26
N PHE A 115 2.12 -8.86 -4.19
CA PHE A 115 1.49 -8.46 -2.93
C PHE A 115 1.25 -9.67 -1.99
N THR A 116 0.86 -10.82 -2.53
CA THR A 116 0.75 -12.07 -1.75
C THR A 116 2.09 -12.44 -1.13
N ASN A 117 3.18 -12.33 -1.89
CA ASN A 117 4.53 -12.61 -1.41
C ASN A 117 4.94 -11.61 -0.32
N LEU A 118 4.61 -10.32 -0.47
CA LEU A 118 4.85 -9.30 0.56
C LEU A 118 4.16 -9.68 1.89
N LEU A 119 2.89 -10.07 1.86
CA LEU A 119 2.18 -10.52 3.06
C LEU A 119 2.84 -11.77 3.66
N ALA A 120 3.26 -12.73 2.82
CA ALA A 120 3.95 -13.95 3.27
C ALA A 120 5.30 -13.69 3.93
N HIS A 121 5.89 -12.51 3.75
CA HIS A 121 7.09 -12.07 4.47
C HIS A 121 6.84 -11.60 5.91
N GLY A 122 5.66 -11.87 6.46
CA GLY A 122 5.33 -11.60 7.86
C GLY A 122 4.49 -10.34 8.06
N PHE A 123 3.73 -9.92 7.06
CA PHE A 123 2.88 -8.73 7.13
C PHE A 123 1.39 -9.06 7.04
N THR A 124 0.58 -8.25 7.70
CA THR A 124 -0.87 -8.39 7.79
C THR A 124 -1.56 -7.15 7.22
N ASP A 125 -2.50 -7.33 6.30
CA ASP A 125 -3.44 -6.30 5.84
C ASP A 125 -4.42 -5.99 6.98
N THR A 126 -4.30 -4.81 7.57
CA THR A 126 -5.04 -4.45 8.78
C THR A 126 -6.55 -4.34 8.56
N PHE A 127 -6.96 -3.89 7.36
CA PHE A 127 -8.38 -3.81 7.02
C PHE A 127 -9.00 -5.20 6.92
N ARG A 128 -8.36 -6.12 6.20
CA ARG A 128 -8.84 -7.50 6.08
C ARG A 128 -8.73 -8.29 7.38
N HIS A 129 -7.75 -7.98 8.22
CA HIS A 129 -7.61 -8.57 9.55
C HIS A 129 -8.81 -8.26 10.45
N LEU A 130 -9.26 -6.99 10.47
CA LEU A 130 -10.36 -6.56 11.35
C LEU A 130 -11.75 -6.82 10.75
N HIS A 131 -11.91 -6.74 9.44
CA HIS A 131 -13.23 -6.73 8.81
C HIS A 131 -13.52 -7.95 7.94
N GLY A 132 -12.50 -8.79 7.65
CA GLY A 132 -12.66 -9.94 6.75
C GLY A 132 -13.01 -9.52 5.32
N ASP A 133 -13.83 -10.31 4.66
CA ASP A 133 -14.17 -10.17 3.24
C ASP A 133 -15.37 -9.21 3.02
N VAL A 134 -15.27 -7.99 3.52
CA VAL A 134 -16.26 -6.92 3.28
C VAL A 134 -16.19 -6.50 1.81
N LEU A 135 -17.35 -6.49 1.15
CA LEU A 135 -17.52 -6.08 -0.25
C LEU A 135 -17.57 -4.55 -0.38
N ASN A 136 -17.24 -4.06 -1.58
CA ASN A 136 -17.39 -2.65 -1.95
C ASN A 136 -16.58 -1.65 -1.09
N ALA A 137 -15.51 -2.12 -0.47
CA ALA A 137 -14.58 -1.32 0.31
C ALA A 137 -13.40 -0.92 -0.59
N TYR A 138 -13.45 0.28 -1.14
CA TYR A 138 -12.46 0.78 -2.10
C TYR A 138 -11.78 2.04 -1.58
N THR A 139 -10.55 2.30 -2.09
CA THR A 139 -9.74 3.45 -1.72
C THR A 139 -9.47 4.39 -2.89
N TRP A 140 -9.69 3.93 -4.12
CA TRP A 140 -9.43 4.68 -5.34
C TRP A 140 -10.56 4.53 -6.37
N TRP A 141 -10.83 5.63 -7.11
CA TRP A 141 -11.80 5.69 -8.21
C TRP A 141 -11.22 6.48 -9.38
N ALA A 142 -11.43 5.98 -10.62
CA ALA A 142 -10.89 6.62 -11.81
C ALA A 142 -11.43 8.05 -12.00
N GLN A 143 -10.57 9.07 -11.89
CA GLN A 143 -10.96 10.49 -12.07
C GLN A 143 -11.55 10.80 -13.45
N ARG A 144 -11.12 10.08 -14.48
CA ARG A 144 -11.64 10.26 -15.85
C ARG A 144 -13.12 9.87 -15.97
N SER A 145 -13.65 9.09 -15.06
CA SER A 145 -15.07 8.72 -14.99
C SER A 145 -15.79 9.61 -13.99
N ARG A 146 -16.69 10.46 -14.47
CA ARG A 146 -17.48 11.36 -13.61
C ARG A 146 -18.41 10.63 -12.64
N THR A 147 -18.69 9.37 -12.87
CA THR A 147 -19.64 8.56 -12.09
C THR A 147 -19.00 7.41 -11.31
N SER A 148 -17.70 7.14 -11.47
CA SER A 148 -17.05 6.00 -10.82
C SER A 148 -17.20 6.01 -9.30
N LYS A 149 -17.01 7.17 -8.67
CA LYS A 149 -17.13 7.31 -7.21
C LYS A 149 -18.60 7.28 -6.76
N ILE A 150 -19.50 7.90 -7.51
CA ILE A 150 -20.95 7.91 -7.24
C ILE A 150 -21.51 6.48 -7.29
N ASN A 151 -21.09 5.69 -8.26
CA ASN A 151 -21.51 4.31 -8.45
C ASN A 151 -20.67 3.30 -7.65
N ASN A 152 -19.71 3.79 -6.86
CA ASN A 152 -18.73 2.99 -6.14
C ASN A 152 -18.01 1.96 -7.04
N THR A 153 -17.66 2.34 -8.28
CA THR A 153 -16.86 1.52 -9.20
C THR A 153 -15.38 1.81 -8.94
N GLY A 154 -14.88 1.29 -7.84
CA GLY A 154 -13.56 1.59 -7.30
C GLY A 154 -12.66 0.39 -7.12
N TRP A 155 -11.45 0.64 -6.63
CA TRP A 155 -10.39 -0.31 -6.31
C TRP A 155 -9.86 -0.02 -4.92
N ARG A 156 -9.49 -1.07 -4.16
CA ARG A 156 -8.72 -0.94 -2.92
C ARG A 156 -7.25 -1.19 -3.25
N ILE A 157 -6.49 -0.12 -3.35
CA ILE A 157 -5.06 -0.13 -3.71
C ILE A 157 -4.17 0.56 -2.68
N ASP A 158 -4.77 1.23 -1.71
CA ASP A 158 -4.10 1.83 -0.57
C ASP A 158 -4.29 0.93 0.66
N TYR A 159 -3.21 0.70 1.41
CA TYR A 159 -3.21 -0.24 2.53
C TYR A 159 -2.47 0.31 3.74
N TRP A 160 -2.88 -0.14 4.92
CA TRP A 160 -2.06 -0.26 6.10
C TRP A 160 -1.70 -1.72 6.31
N LEU A 161 -0.40 -2.00 6.29
CA LEU A 161 0.18 -3.30 6.63
C LEU A 161 0.94 -3.15 7.94
N VAL A 162 0.90 -4.18 8.78
CA VAL A 162 1.69 -4.23 10.00
C VAL A 162 2.44 -5.54 10.10
N SER A 163 3.59 -5.55 10.79
CA SER A 163 4.26 -6.78 11.17
C SER A 163 3.26 -7.74 11.81
N HIS A 164 3.23 -8.99 11.39
CA HIS A 164 2.25 -9.99 11.85
C HIS A 164 2.21 -10.11 13.39
N ARG A 165 3.36 -10.01 14.06
CA ARG A 165 3.48 -10.09 15.52
C ARG A 165 2.79 -8.96 16.30
N VAL A 166 2.36 -7.88 15.64
CA VAL A 166 1.62 -6.77 16.26
C VAL A 166 0.23 -6.58 15.66
N ALA A 167 -0.22 -7.48 14.80
CA ALA A 167 -1.53 -7.38 14.14
C ALA A 167 -2.69 -7.31 15.15
N ASP A 168 -2.63 -8.08 16.25
CA ASP A 168 -3.65 -8.09 17.30
C ASP A 168 -3.68 -6.80 18.13
N LYS A 169 -2.69 -5.93 17.98
CA LYS A 169 -2.68 -4.59 18.61
C LYS A 169 -3.40 -3.53 17.78
N VAL A 170 -3.78 -3.83 16.54
CA VAL A 170 -4.56 -2.93 15.68
C VAL A 170 -5.99 -2.86 16.22
N THR A 171 -6.42 -1.66 16.57
CA THR A 171 -7.76 -1.42 17.13
C THR A 171 -8.75 -0.90 16.12
N LYS A 172 -8.27 -0.17 15.09
CA LYS A 172 -9.09 0.32 13.99
C LYS A 172 -8.32 0.31 12.68
N SER A 173 -9.02 0.02 11.59
CA SER A 173 -8.54 0.19 10.21
C SER A 173 -9.75 0.51 9.33
N TYR A 174 -9.81 1.72 8.75
CA TYR A 174 -10.97 2.18 8.00
C TYR A 174 -10.61 3.25 6.98
N MET A 175 -11.55 3.55 6.07
CA MET A 175 -11.46 4.59 5.07
C MET A 175 -12.33 5.78 5.47
N ILE A 176 -11.87 7.02 5.17
CA ILE A 176 -12.63 8.25 5.39
C ILE A 176 -13.17 8.73 4.05
N ASP A 177 -14.43 9.11 3.97
CA ASP A 177 -14.96 9.72 2.75
C ASP A 177 -14.23 11.04 2.47
N SER A 178 -13.56 11.10 1.32
CA SER A 178 -12.82 12.28 0.84
C SER A 178 -13.66 13.21 -0.03
N GLY A 179 -14.97 12.94 -0.18
CA GLY A 179 -15.83 13.69 -1.08
C GLY A 179 -15.64 13.34 -2.56
N ALA A 180 -16.42 13.96 -3.42
CA ALA A 180 -16.56 13.56 -4.82
C ALA A 180 -15.36 13.89 -5.73
N ARG A 181 -14.48 14.80 -5.31
CA ARG A 181 -13.41 15.34 -6.17
C ARG A 181 -12.09 14.60 -6.08
N GLN A 182 -11.85 13.86 -5.00
CA GLN A 182 -10.61 13.14 -4.79
C GLN A 182 -10.70 11.74 -5.39
N ASP A 183 -9.64 11.32 -6.09
CA ASP A 183 -9.57 9.96 -6.66
C ASP A 183 -9.16 8.91 -5.61
N HIS A 184 -8.36 9.28 -4.62
CA HIS A 184 -8.10 8.44 -3.45
C HIS A 184 -8.87 8.91 -2.22
N THR A 185 -9.11 7.99 -1.30
CA THR A 185 -9.66 8.31 0.02
C THR A 185 -8.60 8.07 1.11
N PRO A 186 -8.57 8.89 2.18
CA PRO A 186 -7.67 8.63 3.30
C PRO A 186 -7.99 7.30 3.96
N ILE A 187 -6.93 6.56 4.31
CA ILE A 187 -7.01 5.35 5.11
C ILE A 187 -6.44 5.61 6.51
N VAL A 188 -7.11 5.10 7.52
CA VAL A 188 -6.74 5.32 8.93
C VAL A 188 -6.50 3.99 9.62
N MET A 189 -5.46 3.94 10.44
CA MET A 189 -5.19 2.84 11.35
C MET A 189 -4.92 3.38 12.75
N GLU A 190 -5.48 2.74 13.77
CA GLU A 190 -5.12 2.94 15.16
C GLU A 190 -4.52 1.64 15.71
N ILE A 191 -3.38 1.74 16.40
CA ILE A 191 -2.64 0.60 16.94
C ILE A 191 -2.00 0.96 18.29
N ASN A 192 -1.97 0.02 19.20
CA ASN A 192 -1.32 0.13 20.51
C ASN A 192 0.08 -0.53 20.45
N VAL A 193 1.10 0.22 20.06
CA VAL A 193 2.50 -0.24 20.00
C VAL A 193 3.29 0.28 21.20
#